data_2a464194e7d1ec139cc4656a93596897
#
_entry.id   2a464194e7d1ec139cc4656a93596897
#
_cell.length_a   1.000
_cell.length_b   1.000
_cell.length_c   1.000
_cell.angle_alpha   90.00
_cell.angle_beta   90.00
_cell.angle_gamma   90.00
#
_symmetry.space_group_name_H-M   'P 1'
#
loop_
_entity.id
_entity.type
_entity.pdbx_description
1 polymer ?
#
loop_
_entity_poly.entity_id
_entity_poly.type
_entity_poly.pdbx_seq_one_letter_code
_entity_poly.pdbx_strand_id
1 'polypeptide(L)'
;MVIRTPTGAIDLGRAFARAAQHEPLVKELWVTTRRDGTHLWLLIDRAGDEEERRLFGLLDLLDEQFPKSDFQLHLLNPASYTIDLHDVLPRDAKKIFAPAA
;
A
#
# COMPACT_ATOMS: atom_id res chain seq x y z
N MET A 1 22.95 -18.37 -15.48
CA MET A 1 21.82 -18.56 -14.55
C MET A 1 21.47 -17.20 -13.94
N VAL A 2 20.26 -16.76 -14.13
CA VAL A 2 19.83 -15.50 -13.53
C VAL A 2 19.33 -15.78 -12.12
N ILE A 3 20.04 -15.27 -11.13
CA ILE A 3 19.56 -15.34 -9.76
C ILE A 3 18.56 -14.19 -9.58
N ARG A 4 17.30 -14.54 -9.43
CA ARG A 4 16.29 -13.54 -9.12
C ARG A 4 16.39 -13.16 -7.65
N THR A 5 16.77 -11.92 -7.40
CA THR A 5 16.61 -11.35 -6.07
C THR A 5 15.11 -11.22 -5.79
N PRO A 6 14.65 -11.52 -4.58
CA PRO A 6 13.26 -11.26 -4.20
C PRO A 6 12.93 -9.79 -4.41
N THR A 7 11.71 -9.51 -4.87
CA THR A 7 11.26 -8.14 -5.07
C THR A 7 11.24 -7.42 -3.72
N GLY A 8 11.96 -6.31 -3.63
CA GLY A 8 12.04 -5.54 -2.40
C GLY A 8 10.76 -4.75 -2.12
N ALA A 9 10.60 -4.34 -0.86
CA ALA A 9 9.43 -3.57 -0.41
C ALA A 9 9.27 -2.25 -1.20
N ILE A 10 10.38 -1.58 -1.52
CA ILE A 10 10.33 -0.32 -2.28
C ILE A 10 9.81 -0.57 -3.69
N ASP A 11 10.26 -1.64 -4.34
CA ASP A 11 9.81 -1.97 -5.70
C ASP A 11 8.32 -2.33 -5.72
N LEU A 12 7.86 -3.11 -4.74
CA LEU A 12 6.43 -3.42 -4.59
C LEU A 12 5.63 -2.16 -4.31
N GLY A 13 6.13 -1.28 -3.44
CA GLY A 13 5.49 -0.01 -3.13
C GLY A 13 5.36 0.88 -4.35
N ARG A 14 6.42 0.97 -5.17
CA ARG A 14 6.39 1.77 -6.39
C ARG A 14 5.43 1.20 -7.43
N ALA A 15 5.37 -0.12 -7.57
CA ALA A 15 4.43 -0.76 -8.48
C ALA A 15 2.99 -0.51 -8.04
N PHE A 16 2.72 -0.62 -6.74
CA PHE A 16 1.40 -0.32 -6.19
C PHE A 16 1.04 1.16 -6.37
N ALA A 17 2.01 2.06 -6.17
CA ALA A 17 1.80 3.49 -6.34
C ALA A 17 1.33 3.85 -7.76
N ARG A 18 1.86 3.17 -8.77
CA ARG A 18 1.43 3.40 -10.16
C ARG A 18 -0.03 3.07 -10.37
N ALA A 19 -0.52 2.00 -9.72
CA ALA A 19 -1.93 1.64 -9.77
C ALA A 19 -2.78 2.60 -8.94
N ALA A 20 -2.27 2.99 -7.76
CA ALA A 20 -3.01 3.79 -6.80
C ALA A 20 -3.07 5.28 -7.15
N GLN A 21 -2.09 5.80 -7.91
CA GLN A 21 -2.01 7.24 -8.19
C GLN A 21 -3.24 7.80 -8.92
N HIS A 22 -3.99 6.96 -9.61
CA HIS A 22 -5.19 7.36 -10.34
C HIS A 22 -6.45 7.32 -9.48
N GLU A 23 -6.34 6.87 -8.24
CA GLU A 23 -7.46 6.80 -7.32
C GLU A 23 -7.57 8.10 -6.51
N PRO A 24 -8.68 8.86 -6.68
CA PRO A 24 -8.79 10.17 -6.01
C PRO A 24 -8.81 10.10 -4.49
N LEU A 25 -9.15 8.95 -3.92
CA LEU A 25 -9.20 8.78 -2.47
C LEU A 25 -7.82 8.56 -1.83
N VAL A 26 -6.80 8.24 -2.63
CA VAL A 26 -5.48 7.91 -2.11
C VAL A 26 -4.73 9.18 -1.72
N LYS A 27 -4.27 9.23 -0.48
CA LYS A 27 -3.50 10.35 0.07
C LYS A 27 -2.01 10.05 0.14
N GLU A 28 -1.65 8.91 0.70
CA GLU A 28 -0.24 8.54 0.89
C GLU A 28 -0.11 7.03 0.85
N LEU A 29 1.05 6.57 0.44
CA LEU A 29 1.42 5.15 0.50
C LEU A 29 2.75 5.01 1.24
N TRP A 30 2.76 4.14 2.23
CA TRP A 30 3.94 3.80 3.02
C TRP A 30 4.19 2.30 2.96
N VAL A 31 5.43 1.89 3.18
CA VAL A 31 5.79 0.47 3.19
C VAL A 31 6.62 0.12 4.41
N THR A 32 6.43 -1.11 4.89
CA THR A 32 7.32 -1.73 5.88
C THR A 32 7.65 -3.13 5.41
N THR A 33 8.81 -3.64 5.86
CA THR A 33 9.22 -5.02 5.62
C THR A 33 9.09 -5.80 6.93
N ARG A 34 8.47 -6.96 6.85
CA ARG A 34 8.30 -7.88 7.99
C ARG A 34 8.67 -9.29 7.55
N ARG A 35 8.71 -10.23 8.52
CA ARG A 35 9.05 -11.64 8.24
C ARG A 35 8.07 -12.29 7.28
N ASP A 36 6.80 -11.88 7.33
CA ASP A 36 5.75 -12.39 6.47
C ASP A 36 5.63 -11.64 5.14
N GLY A 37 6.55 -10.73 4.85
CA GLY A 37 6.61 -10.01 3.58
C GLY A 37 6.50 -8.51 3.72
N THR A 38 6.07 -7.88 2.64
CA THR A 38 5.91 -6.43 2.55
C THR A 38 4.51 -6.02 2.99
N HIS A 39 4.45 -5.02 3.86
CA HIS A 39 3.18 -4.42 4.26
C HIS A 39 3.05 -3.05 3.61
N LEU A 40 1.97 -2.87 2.87
CA LEU A 40 1.62 -1.62 2.23
C LEU A 40 0.59 -0.90 3.11
N TRP A 41 0.86 0.36 3.43
CA TRP A 41 0.01 1.17 4.29
C TRP A 41 -0.54 2.32 3.45
N LEU A 42 -1.81 2.24 3.11
CA LEU A 42 -2.46 3.21 2.24
C LEU A 42 -3.35 4.13 3.06
N LEU A 43 -2.95 5.40 3.15
CA LEU A 43 -3.77 6.43 3.78
C LEU A 43 -4.72 6.99 2.72
N ILE A 44 -6.00 7.01 3.06
CA ILE A 44 -7.04 7.43 2.12
C ILE A 44 -7.95 8.46 2.75
N ASP A 45 -8.73 9.14 1.91
CA ASP A 45 -9.86 9.95 2.36
C ASP A 45 -10.96 9.03 2.90
N ARG A 46 -11.88 9.60 3.67
CA ARG A 46 -12.98 8.84 4.21
C ARG A 46 -13.72 8.09 3.11
N ALA A 47 -13.87 6.80 3.27
CA ALA A 47 -14.42 5.91 2.25
C ALA A 47 -15.43 4.92 2.85
N GLY A 48 -16.39 4.51 2.04
CA GLY A 48 -17.32 3.44 2.37
C GLY A 48 -16.81 2.08 1.95
N ASP A 49 -17.63 1.04 2.20
CA ASP A 49 -17.22 -0.35 1.96
C ASP A 49 -16.93 -0.65 0.48
N GLU A 50 -17.72 -0.07 -0.43
CA GLU A 50 -17.50 -0.30 -1.86
C GLU A 50 -16.18 0.29 -2.34
N GLU A 51 -15.85 1.48 -1.85
CA GLU A 51 -14.61 2.15 -2.20
C GLU A 51 -13.41 1.40 -1.63
N GLU A 52 -13.52 0.88 -0.41
CA GLU A 52 -12.48 0.03 0.18
C GLU A 52 -12.27 -1.24 -0.64
N ARG A 53 -13.34 -1.90 -1.08
CA ARG A 53 -13.25 -3.09 -1.95
C ARG A 53 -12.53 -2.78 -3.25
N ARG A 54 -12.84 -1.63 -3.85
CA ARG A 54 -12.18 -1.21 -5.09
C ARG A 54 -10.69 -1.02 -4.87
N LEU A 55 -10.32 -0.40 -3.75
CA LEU A 55 -8.90 -0.18 -3.42
C LEU A 55 -8.17 -1.50 -3.15
N PHE A 56 -8.80 -2.42 -2.42
CA PHE A 56 -8.24 -3.76 -2.23
C PHE A 56 -8.07 -4.52 -3.54
N GLY A 57 -8.93 -4.27 -4.53
CA GLY A 57 -8.82 -4.85 -5.86
C GLY A 57 -7.54 -4.48 -6.58
N LEU A 58 -6.89 -3.37 -6.20
CA LEU A 58 -5.61 -3.00 -6.79
C LEU A 58 -4.51 -4.01 -6.47
N LEU A 59 -4.67 -4.80 -5.39
CA LEU A 59 -3.72 -5.86 -5.07
C LEU A 59 -3.68 -6.96 -6.13
N ASP A 60 -4.77 -7.18 -6.85
CA ASP A 60 -4.81 -8.19 -7.90
C ASP A 60 -3.79 -7.88 -8.99
N LEU A 61 -3.56 -6.59 -9.26
CA LEU A 61 -2.55 -6.17 -10.24
C LEU A 61 -1.15 -6.51 -9.75
N LEU A 62 -0.89 -6.36 -8.46
CA LEU A 62 0.39 -6.75 -7.88
C LEU A 62 0.58 -8.26 -7.90
N ASP A 63 -0.45 -9.02 -7.60
CA ASP A 63 -0.41 -10.49 -7.67
C ASP A 63 -0.04 -10.97 -9.06
N GLU A 64 -0.58 -10.32 -10.09
CA GLU A 64 -0.25 -10.67 -11.48
C GLU A 64 1.20 -10.35 -11.83
N GLN A 65 1.71 -9.22 -11.34
CA GLN A 65 3.08 -8.78 -11.63
C GLN A 65 4.13 -9.51 -10.78
N PHE A 66 3.78 -9.83 -9.54
CA PHE A 66 4.70 -10.41 -8.57
C PHE A 66 4.07 -11.63 -7.87
N PRO A 67 3.78 -12.70 -8.62
CA PRO A 67 2.99 -13.83 -8.08
C PRO A 67 3.70 -14.61 -6.97
N LYS A 68 5.02 -14.42 -6.81
CA LYS A 68 5.80 -15.11 -5.78
C LYS A 68 6.16 -14.23 -4.59
N SER A 69 5.70 -12.98 -4.59
CA SER A 69 5.98 -12.05 -3.49
C SER A 69 4.85 -12.06 -2.48
N ASP A 70 5.21 -12.01 -1.21
CA ASP A 70 4.24 -11.91 -0.12
C ASP A 70 4.04 -10.43 0.23
N PHE A 71 2.80 -9.99 0.19
CA PHE A 71 2.48 -8.61 0.57
C PHE A 71 1.06 -8.54 1.14
N GLN A 72 0.84 -7.52 1.98
CA GLN A 72 -0.46 -7.24 2.59
C GLN A 72 -0.76 -5.77 2.46
N LEU A 73 -2.03 -5.44 2.30
CA LEU A 73 -2.49 -4.05 2.25
C LEU A 73 -3.26 -3.71 3.51
N HIS A 74 -2.85 -2.62 4.14
CA HIS A 74 -3.57 -2.02 5.26
C HIS A 74 -4.18 -0.70 4.79
N LEU A 75 -5.51 -0.64 4.75
CA LEU A 75 -6.21 0.60 4.43
C LEU A 75 -6.43 1.40 5.70
N LEU A 76 -5.86 2.60 5.73
CA LEU A 76 -6.05 3.52 6.84
C LEU A 76 -7.14 4.53 6.45
N ASN A 77 -8.38 4.14 6.72
CA ASN A 77 -9.58 4.92 6.42
C ASN A 77 -9.96 5.73 7.65
N PRO A 78 -10.06 7.07 7.55
CA PRO A 78 -10.43 7.90 8.70
C PRO A 78 -11.76 7.50 9.35
N ALA A 79 -12.66 6.87 8.61
CA ALA A 79 -13.94 6.40 9.15
C ALA A 79 -13.78 5.35 10.25
N SER A 80 -12.63 4.63 10.27
CA SER A 80 -12.36 3.54 11.21
C SER A 80 -11.46 3.93 12.38
N TYR A 81 -10.95 5.16 12.41
CA TYR A 81 -9.99 5.59 13.43
C TYR A 81 -10.42 6.92 14.05
N THR A 82 -10.13 7.07 15.35
CA THR A 82 -10.37 8.32 16.08
C THR A 82 -9.09 9.09 16.33
N ILE A 83 -7.94 8.54 15.92
CA ILE A 83 -6.63 9.16 16.09
C ILE A 83 -6.05 9.53 14.73
N ASP A 84 -4.97 10.32 14.71
CA ASP A 84 -4.26 10.65 13.48
C ASP A 84 -3.76 9.38 12.82
N LEU A 85 -4.02 9.22 11.53
CA LEU A 85 -3.62 8.03 10.78
C LEU A 85 -2.10 7.83 10.78
N HIS A 86 -1.33 8.92 10.85
CA HIS A 86 0.13 8.83 10.92
C HIS A 86 0.59 8.17 12.24
N ASP A 87 -0.21 8.24 13.29
CA ASP A 87 0.10 7.57 14.56
C ASP A 87 -0.15 6.06 14.48
N VAL A 88 -0.93 5.60 13.49
CA VAL A 88 -1.16 4.18 13.25
C VAL A 88 0.01 3.54 12.52
N LEU A 89 0.76 4.32 11.74
CA LEU A 89 1.88 3.83 10.96
C LEU A 89 3.02 3.33 11.85
N PRO A 90 3.66 2.20 11.49
CA PRO A 90 4.89 1.78 12.15
C PRO A 90 5.97 2.86 12.03
N ARG A 91 6.85 2.95 13.03
CA ARG A 91 7.92 3.96 13.05
C ARG A 91 8.92 3.78 11.91
N ASP A 92 9.11 2.55 11.44
CA ASP A 92 10.04 2.24 10.37
C ASP A 92 9.39 2.28 8.98
N ALA A 93 8.14 2.74 8.89
CA ALA A 93 7.46 2.89 7.60
C ALA A 93 8.15 3.93 6.74
N LYS A 94 8.30 3.62 5.45
CA LYS A 94 8.89 4.54 4.48
C LYS A 94 7.82 5.02 3.51
N LYS A 95 7.74 6.34 3.33
CA LYS A 95 6.79 6.94 2.41
C LYS A 95 7.24 6.70 0.96
N ILE A 96 6.34 6.14 0.17
CA ILE A 96 6.58 5.89 -1.26
C ILE A 96 5.88 6.94 -2.12
N PHE A 97 4.71 7.39 -1.69
CA PHE A 97 3.85 8.22 -2.52
C PHE A 97 3.06 9.21 -1.66
N ALA A 98 3.02 10.45 -2.14
CA ALA A 98 2.06 11.45 -1.69
C ALA A 98 1.71 12.28 -2.93
N PRO A 99 0.43 12.48 -3.25
CA PRO A 99 0.08 13.30 -4.40
C PRO A 99 0.54 14.73 -4.18
N ALA A 100 0.95 15.35 -5.26
CA ALA A 100 1.26 16.78 -5.24
C ALA A 100 0.00 17.55 -4.88
N ALA A 101 0.14 18.49 -3.96
CA ALA A 101 -0.96 19.33 -3.53
C ALA A 101 -1.49 20.20 -4.68
#